data_df038ae16112b37c0b4af7d665eb2bbe
#
_entry.id   df038ae16112b37c0b4af7d665eb2bbe
#
_cell.length_a   1.000
_cell.length_b   1.000
_cell.length_c   1.000
_cell.angle_alpha   90.00
_cell.angle_beta   90.00
_cell.angle_gamma   90.00
#
_symmetry.space_group_name_H-M   'P 1'
#
loop_
_entity.id
_entity.type
_entity.pdbx_description
1 polymer ?
#
loop_
_entity_poly.entity_id
_entity_poly.type
_entity_poly.pdbx_seq_one_letter_code
_entity_poly.pdbx_strand_id
1 'polypeptide(L)'
;MERQLSSKEVLLFQLDDTWGQVEVATKGITSEEFYFKPLPKALGPEAALEDPMPQGVSTIGFKVAHMALTVLEVLSSLKGGKFELKEFVKKAPRDFPQWMELLKETHGAFRQLLADLPQEELTSRKIWGDEYPLWKIVVWIADHYSWHAGQIRTLRAHWEQKRK
;
A
#
# COMPACT_ATOMS: atom_id res chain seq x y z
N MET A 1 -19.94 -25.79 17.84
CA MET A 1 -18.47 -25.92 17.73
C MET A 1 -17.96 -24.75 16.95
N GLU A 2 -17.21 -23.87 17.58
CA GLU A 2 -16.54 -22.79 16.87
C GLU A 2 -15.43 -23.39 16.00
N ARG A 3 -15.40 -23.00 14.72
CA ARG A 3 -14.35 -23.42 13.79
C ARG A 3 -13.07 -22.66 14.13
N GLN A 4 -12.00 -23.38 14.44
CA GLN A 4 -10.67 -22.79 14.60
C GLN A 4 -10.13 -22.37 13.22
N LEU A 5 -9.78 -21.10 13.07
CA LEU A 5 -9.16 -20.58 11.85
C LEU A 5 -7.72 -21.09 11.69
N SER A 6 -7.33 -21.38 10.48
CA SER A 6 -5.92 -21.64 10.15
C SER A 6 -5.10 -20.35 10.20
N SER A 7 -3.77 -20.46 10.37
CA SER A 7 -2.88 -19.30 10.35
C SER A 7 -3.02 -18.49 9.06
N LYS A 8 -3.26 -19.15 7.93
CA LYS A 8 -3.50 -18.49 6.63
C LYS A 8 -4.80 -17.68 6.64
N GLU A 9 -5.88 -18.24 7.16
CA GLU A 9 -7.17 -17.54 7.27
C GLU A 9 -7.05 -16.30 8.18
N VAL A 10 -6.29 -16.39 9.28
CA VAL A 10 -6.03 -15.25 10.16
C VAL A 10 -5.24 -14.15 9.41
N LEU A 11 -4.21 -14.50 8.66
CA LEU A 11 -3.42 -13.52 7.88
C LEU A 11 -4.26 -12.87 6.78
N LEU A 12 -5.08 -13.63 6.06
CA LEU A 12 -5.99 -13.07 5.05
C LEU A 12 -7.03 -12.15 5.67
N PHE A 13 -7.60 -12.53 6.81
CA PHE A 13 -8.53 -11.67 7.54
C PHE A 13 -7.87 -10.34 7.97
N GLN A 14 -6.66 -10.40 8.53
CA GLN A 14 -5.92 -9.20 8.92
C GLN A 14 -5.61 -8.30 7.72
N LEU A 15 -5.21 -8.88 6.60
CA LEU A 15 -4.94 -8.14 5.37
C LEU A 15 -6.23 -7.47 4.83
N ASP A 16 -7.36 -8.17 4.83
CA ASP A 16 -8.65 -7.65 4.39
C ASP A 16 -9.17 -6.53 5.32
N ASP A 17 -9.02 -6.68 6.65
CA ASP A 17 -9.42 -5.66 7.63
C ASP A 17 -8.63 -4.36 7.44
N THR A 18 -7.32 -4.46 7.31
CA THR A 18 -6.46 -3.28 7.11
C THR A 18 -6.66 -2.66 5.73
N TRP A 19 -6.96 -3.45 4.69
CA TRP A 19 -7.40 -2.94 3.40
C TRP A 19 -8.70 -2.13 3.51
N GLY A 20 -9.68 -2.61 4.26
CA GLY A 20 -10.91 -1.87 4.56
C GLY A 20 -10.64 -0.49 5.20
N GLN A 21 -9.60 -0.38 6.03
CA GLN A 21 -9.18 0.92 6.58
C GLN A 21 -8.63 1.85 5.50
N VAL A 22 -7.89 1.35 4.50
CA VAL A 22 -7.42 2.12 3.34
C VAL A 22 -8.61 2.59 2.50
N GLU A 23 -9.56 1.70 2.18
CA GLU A 23 -10.76 2.05 1.41
C GLU A 23 -11.57 3.17 2.10
N VAL A 24 -11.78 3.07 3.41
CA VAL A 24 -12.46 4.11 4.19
C VAL A 24 -11.66 5.42 4.19
N ALA A 25 -10.34 5.36 4.37
CA ALA A 25 -9.49 6.54 4.39
C ALA A 25 -9.44 7.27 3.04
N THR A 26 -9.53 6.53 1.93
CA THR A 26 -9.45 7.08 0.56
C THR A 26 -10.81 7.38 -0.07
N LYS A 27 -11.91 7.00 0.57
CA LYS A 27 -13.26 7.20 0.04
C LYS A 27 -13.58 8.69 -0.19
N GLY A 28 -13.98 9.02 -1.43
CA GLY A 28 -14.42 10.37 -1.78
C GLY A 28 -13.30 11.42 -1.82
N ILE A 29 -12.03 11.02 -1.86
CA ILE A 29 -10.90 11.95 -2.07
C ILE A 29 -11.06 12.62 -3.44
N THR A 30 -10.86 13.94 -3.48
CA THR A 30 -10.77 14.70 -4.73
C THR A 30 -9.34 14.75 -5.25
N SER A 31 -9.15 15.08 -6.54
CA SER A 31 -7.81 15.27 -7.09
C SER A 31 -7.03 16.36 -6.37
N GLU A 32 -7.69 17.46 -5.97
CA GLU A 32 -7.06 18.54 -5.21
C GLU A 32 -6.56 18.07 -3.84
N GLU A 33 -7.40 17.31 -3.13
CA GLU A 33 -7.06 16.71 -1.84
C GLU A 33 -5.90 15.71 -1.96
N PHE A 34 -5.90 14.92 -3.03
CA PHE A 34 -4.87 13.91 -3.30
C PHE A 34 -3.46 14.52 -3.41
N TYR A 35 -3.36 15.69 -4.05
CA TYR A 35 -2.09 16.41 -4.22
C TYR A 35 -1.84 17.48 -3.15
N PHE A 36 -2.75 17.62 -2.20
CA PHE A 36 -2.60 18.63 -1.13
C PHE A 36 -1.37 18.36 -0.27
N LYS A 37 -0.58 19.41 -0.08
CA LYS A 37 0.53 19.46 0.89
C LYS A 37 0.17 20.41 2.03
N PRO A 38 0.26 19.96 3.27
CA PRO A 38 0.01 20.83 4.43
C PRO A 38 1.09 21.91 4.64
N LEU A 39 2.23 21.86 3.95
CA LEU A 39 3.31 22.84 4.00
C LEU A 39 3.61 23.47 2.62
N PRO A 40 4.25 24.70 2.57
CA PRO A 40 4.20 25.60 1.41
C PRO A 40 5.06 25.26 0.19
N LYS A 41 5.71 24.11 0.08
CA LYS A 41 6.42 23.74 -1.15
C LYS A 41 5.68 22.64 -1.91
N ALA A 42 5.00 23.05 -2.97
CA ALA A 42 4.38 22.12 -3.92
C ALA A 42 5.47 21.41 -4.76
N LEU A 43 5.56 20.12 -4.62
CA LEU A 43 6.23 19.24 -5.58
C LEU A 43 5.13 18.61 -6.47
N GLY A 44 5.40 18.43 -7.76
CA GLY A 44 4.45 17.80 -8.69
C GLY A 44 4.24 16.30 -8.42
N PRO A 45 3.36 15.63 -9.21
CA PRO A 45 3.11 14.18 -9.07
C PRO A 45 4.36 13.31 -9.12
N GLU A 46 5.37 13.72 -9.90
CA GLU A 46 6.65 13.02 -10.02
C GLU A 46 7.46 13.04 -8.73
N ALA A 47 7.36 14.09 -7.95
CA ALA A 47 8.03 14.18 -6.66
C ALA A 47 7.44 13.26 -5.59
N ALA A 48 6.25 12.74 -5.78
CA ALA A 48 5.68 11.72 -4.91
C ALA A 48 6.47 10.39 -5.00
N LEU A 49 7.19 10.17 -6.09
CA LEU A 49 8.02 8.98 -6.33
C LEU A 49 9.49 9.21 -5.95
N GLU A 50 9.93 10.46 -5.88
CA GLU A 50 11.34 10.81 -5.64
C GLU A 50 11.65 11.20 -4.19
N ASP A 51 10.61 11.42 -3.36
CA ASP A 51 10.81 11.88 -2.00
C ASP A 51 11.11 10.70 -1.06
N PRO A 52 12.40 10.44 -0.72
CA PRO A 52 12.74 9.48 0.31
C PRO A 52 12.32 10.08 1.65
N MET A 53 11.04 9.89 2.01
CA MET A 53 10.46 10.19 3.31
C MET A 53 11.13 11.34 4.11
N PRO A 54 10.92 12.60 3.79
CA PRO A 54 11.17 13.64 4.76
C PRO A 54 10.13 13.43 5.86
N GLN A 55 10.62 13.30 7.05
CA GLN A 55 9.82 13.15 8.26
C GLN A 55 8.63 14.11 8.23
N GLY A 56 7.45 13.58 8.07
CA GLY A 56 6.20 14.21 8.46
C GLY A 56 5.29 14.78 7.38
N VAL A 57 5.70 15.04 6.13
CA VAL A 57 4.83 15.78 5.20
C VAL A 57 4.86 15.24 3.78
N SER A 58 4.17 14.15 3.54
CA SER A 58 3.88 13.68 2.19
C SER A 58 2.41 13.88 1.84
N THR A 59 2.09 13.94 0.55
CA THR A 59 0.73 14.01 0.06
C THR A 59 -0.01 12.70 0.27
N ILE A 60 -1.34 12.71 0.18
CA ILE A 60 -2.14 11.48 0.10
C ILE A 60 -1.69 10.66 -1.11
N GLY A 61 -1.41 11.31 -2.25
CA GLY A 61 -0.88 10.69 -3.45
C GLY A 61 0.38 9.88 -3.23
N PHE A 62 1.32 10.43 -2.45
CA PHE A 62 2.52 9.69 -2.08
C PHE A 62 2.18 8.42 -1.27
N LYS A 63 1.26 8.49 -0.30
CA LYS A 63 0.88 7.31 0.51
C LYS A 63 0.26 6.22 -0.35
N VAL A 64 -0.64 6.59 -1.26
CA VAL A 64 -1.28 5.66 -2.18
C VAL A 64 -0.25 5.02 -3.12
N ALA A 65 0.61 5.84 -3.75
CA ALA A 65 1.67 5.36 -4.62
C ALA A 65 2.64 4.43 -3.89
N HIS A 66 3.07 4.81 -2.69
CA HIS A 66 3.99 4.02 -1.87
C HIS A 66 3.40 2.66 -1.49
N MET A 67 2.15 2.59 -1.05
CA MET A 67 1.49 1.32 -0.78
C MET A 67 1.42 0.43 -2.02
N ALA A 68 1.04 0.97 -3.18
CA ALA A 68 0.97 0.22 -4.43
C ALA A 68 2.34 -0.32 -4.86
N LEU A 69 3.38 0.52 -4.83
CA LEU A 69 4.75 0.14 -5.20
C LEU A 69 5.32 -0.93 -4.29
N THR A 70 5.10 -0.81 -2.99
CA THR A 70 5.52 -1.80 -2.00
C THR A 70 4.94 -3.18 -2.32
N VAL A 71 3.65 -3.26 -2.62
CA VAL A 71 3.01 -4.53 -2.95
C VAL A 71 3.47 -5.06 -4.31
N LEU A 72 3.69 -4.19 -5.30
CA LEU A 72 4.26 -4.59 -6.60
C LEU A 72 5.65 -5.21 -6.45
N GLU A 73 6.50 -4.64 -5.60
CA GLU A 73 7.83 -5.19 -5.32
C GLU A 73 7.74 -6.59 -4.70
N VAL A 74 6.85 -6.77 -3.71
CA VAL A 74 6.59 -8.07 -3.09
C VAL A 74 6.06 -9.08 -4.12
N LEU A 75 5.08 -8.70 -4.94
CA LEU A 75 4.53 -9.55 -6.00
C LEU A 75 5.58 -9.95 -7.03
N SER A 76 6.45 -9.02 -7.42
CA SER A 76 7.56 -9.30 -8.34
C SER A 76 8.50 -10.34 -7.74
N SER A 77 8.91 -10.15 -6.48
CA SER A 77 9.80 -11.06 -5.77
C SER A 77 9.17 -12.45 -5.60
N LEU A 78 7.87 -12.52 -5.30
CA LEU A 78 7.13 -13.79 -5.19
C LEU A 78 7.06 -14.57 -6.50
N LYS A 79 7.07 -13.86 -7.63
CA LYS A 79 7.13 -14.47 -8.98
C LYS A 79 8.55 -14.77 -9.45
N GLY A 80 9.56 -14.60 -8.59
CA GLY A 80 10.97 -14.82 -8.93
C GLY A 80 11.58 -13.73 -9.81
N GLY A 81 10.89 -12.57 -9.93
CA GLY A 81 11.34 -11.41 -10.69
C GLY A 81 12.00 -10.36 -9.79
N LYS A 82 12.45 -9.28 -10.43
CA LYS A 82 12.95 -8.07 -9.77
C LYS A 82 12.09 -6.88 -10.18
N PHE A 83 11.63 -6.11 -9.21
CA PHE A 83 10.91 -4.89 -9.49
C PHE A 83 11.87 -3.79 -9.92
N GLU A 84 11.72 -3.30 -11.14
CA GLU A 84 12.58 -2.24 -11.70
C GLU A 84 11.85 -0.88 -11.63
N LEU A 85 12.06 -0.16 -10.55
CA LEU A 85 11.41 1.13 -10.28
C LEU A 85 11.58 2.13 -11.43
N LYS A 86 12.79 2.21 -12.05
CA LYS A 86 13.04 3.12 -13.18
C LYS A 86 12.15 2.83 -14.39
N GLU A 87 11.88 1.56 -14.66
CA GLU A 87 10.98 1.17 -15.76
C GLU A 87 9.52 1.39 -15.40
N PHE A 88 9.16 1.18 -14.14
CA PHE A 88 7.82 1.49 -13.66
C PHE A 88 7.51 2.98 -13.79
N VAL A 89 8.42 3.87 -13.36
CA VAL A 89 8.22 5.34 -13.39
C VAL A 89 7.87 5.85 -14.79
N LYS A 90 8.41 5.24 -15.85
CA LYS A 90 8.08 5.60 -17.25
C LYS A 90 6.60 5.39 -17.60
N LYS A 91 5.94 4.46 -16.90
CA LYS A 91 4.56 4.03 -17.14
C LYS A 91 3.65 4.30 -15.93
N ALA A 92 4.17 4.97 -14.91
CA ALA A 92 3.46 5.23 -13.67
C ALA A 92 2.14 5.99 -13.92
N PRO A 93 1.10 5.72 -13.14
CA PRO A 93 -0.11 6.50 -13.13
C PRO A 93 0.17 8.01 -13.00
N ARG A 94 -0.61 8.84 -13.71
CA ARG A 94 -0.42 10.30 -13.72
C ARG A 94 -1.50 11.07 -12.98
N ASP A 95 -2.57 10.39 -12.60
CA ASP A 95 -3.70 10.99 -11.92
C ASP A 95 -4.21 10.14 -10.75
N PHE A 96 -5.04 10.74 -9.92
CA PHE A 96 -5.60 10.10 -8.75
C PHE A 96 -6.40 8.81 -9.07
N PRO A 97 -7.33 8.77 -10.03
CA PRO A 97 -8.08 7.56 -10.33
C PRO A 97 -7.18 6.38 -10.72
N GLN A 98 -6.16 6.62 -11.55
CA GLN A 98 -5.22 5.58 -11.99
C GLN A 98 -4.39 5.04 -10.82
N TRP A 99 -3.95 5.91 -9.90
CA TRP A 99 -3.23 5.46 -8.70
C TRP A 99 -4.10 4.63 -7.76
N MET A 100 -5.36 5.01 -7.59
CA MET A 100 -6.31 4.24 -6.77
C MET A 100 -6.63 2.88 -7.40
N GLU A 101 -6.78 2.82 -8.73
CA GLU A 101 -6.99 1.55 -9.43
C GLU A 101 -5.76 0.65 -9.29
N LEU A 102 -4.55 1.16 -9.53
CA LEU A 102 -3.32 0.39 -9.35
C LEU A 102 -3.19 -0.16 -7.92
N LEU A 103 -3.47 0.65 -6.89
CA LEU A 103 -3.43 0.19 -5.51
C LEU A 103 -4.42 -0.95 -5.25
N LYS A 104 -5.64 -0.85 -5.78
CA LYS A 104 -6.67 -1.88 -5.67
C LYS A 104 -6.29 -3.16 -6.42
N GLU A 105 -5.78 -3.03 -7.64
CA GLU A 105 -5.30 -4.17 -8.44
C GLU A 105 -4.15 -4.91 -7.76
N THR A 106 -3.18 -4.17 -7.23
CA THR A 106 -2.02 -4.77 -6.54
C THR A 106 -2.43 -5.47 -5.25
N HIS A 107 -3.32 -4.86 -4.46
CA HIS A 107 -3.88 -5.52 -3.28
C HIS A 107 -4.63 -6.81 -3.65
N GLY A 108 -5.54 -6.74 -4.64
CA GLY A 108 -6.30 -7.91 -5.10
C GLY A 108 -5.41 -9.04 -5.60
N ALA A 109 -4.38 -8.71 -6.38
CA ALA A 109 -3.41 -9.69 -6.88
C ALA A 109 -2.60 -10.33 -5.73
N PHE A 110 -2.18 -9.56 -4.74
CA PHE A 110 -1.46 -10.07 -3.57
C PHE A 110 -2.34 -10.98 -2.72
N ARG A 111 -3.55 -10.54 -2.42
CA ARG A 111 -4.54 -11.32 -1.68
C ARG A 111 -4.86 -12.65 -2.37
N GLN A 112 -5.08 -12.62 -3.70
CA GLN A 112 -5.36 -13.84 -4.48
C GLN A 112 -4.18 -14.79 -4.45
N LEU A 113 -2.96 -14.28 -4.66
CA LEU A 113 -1.75 -15.09 -4.60
C LEU A 113 -1.63 -15.80 -3.23
N LEU A 114 -1.86 -15.08 -2.13
CA LEU A 114 -1.83 -15.67 -0.78
C LEU A 114 -2.92 -16.72 -0.59
N ALA A 115 -4.12 -16.50 -1.14
CA ALA A 115 -5.22 -17.46 -1.05
C ALA A 115 -4.89 -18.77 -1.77
N ASP A 116 -4.19 -18.70 -2.89
CA ASP A 116 -3.83 -19.85 -3.73
C ASP A 116 -2.62 -20.63 -3.23
N LEU A 117 -1.73 -19.99 -2.46
CA LEU A 117 -0.53 -20.66 -1.93
C LEU A 117 -0.87 -21.75 -0.90
N PRO A 118 -0.15 -22.88 -0.88
CA PRO A 118 -0.16 -23.83 0.22
C PRO A 118 0.21 -23.16 1.55
N GLN A 119 -0.42 -23.59 2.67
CA GLN A 119 -0.18 -22.96 3.98
C GLN A 119 1.28 -23.06 4.43
N GLU A 120 1.95 -24.15 4.12
CA GLU A 120 3.37 -24.39 4.43
C GLU A 120 4.30 -23.36 3.77
N GLU A 121 3.92 -22.80 2.62
CA GLU A 121 4.72 -21.78 1.95
C GLU A 121 4.77 -20.45 2.71
N LEU A 122 3.81 -20.19 3.61
CA LEU A 122 3.87 -19.02 4.47
C LEU A 122 5.12 -18.99 5.36
N THR A 123 5.62 -20.16 5.75
CA THR A 123 6.83 -20.29 6.60
C THR A 123 8.08 -20.60 5.80
N SER A 124 7.97 -21.42 4.75
CA SER A 124 9.11 -21.90 3.96
C SER A 124 9.57 -20.91 2.90
N ARG A 125 8.63 -20.19 2.27
CA ARG A 125 8.96 -19.21 1.24
C ARG A 125 9.59 -17.95 1.84
N LYS A 126 10.75 -17.58 1.33
CA LYS A 126 11.51 -16.41 1.75
C LYS A 126 11.46 -15.32 0.68
N ILE A 127 11.40 -14.07 1.12
CA ILE A 127 11.47 -12.89 0.26
C ILE A 127 12.49 -11.95 0.89
N TRP A 128 13.31 -11.29 0.07
CA TRP A 128 14.35 -10.36 0.52
C TRP A 128 15.39 -10.99 1.45
N GLY A 129 15.79 -12.23 1.14
CA GLY A 129 16.77 -13.01 1.90
C GLY A 129 16.14 -14.00 2.88
N ASP A 130 16.98 -14.75 3.57
CA ASP A 130 16.55 -15.89 4.39
C ASP A 130 15.83 -15.50 5.70
N GLU A 131 15.89 -14.25 6.09
CA GLU A 131 15.35 -13.77 7.38
C GLU A 131 13.85 -13.45 7.34
N TYR A 132 13.27 -13.27 6.13
CA TYR A 132 11.90 -12.79 5.97
C TYR A 132 10.98 -13.85 5.36
N PRO A 133 10.43 -14.79 6.17
CA PRO A 133 9.40 -15.71 5.69
C PRO A 133 8.14 -14.93 5.27
N LEU A 134 7.41 -15.48 4.32
CA LEU A 134 6.27 -14.80 3.68
C LEU A 134 5.24 -14.30 4.70
N TRP A 135 4.95 -15.06 5.76
CA TRP A 135 3.99 -14.62 6.77
C TRP A 135 4.38 -13.29 7.44
N LYS A 136 5.68 -13.05 7.68
CA LYS A 136 6.15 -11.76 8.21
C LYS A 136 5.88 -10.61 7.23
N ILE A 137 6.05 -10.87 5.93
CA ILE A 137 5.77 -9.88 4.88
C ILE A 137 4.27 -9.57 4.83
N VAL A 138 3.40 -10.58 4.98
CA VAL A 138 1.95 -10.35 5.02
C VAL A 138 1.56 -9.47 6.20
N VAL A 139 2.07 -9.76 7.40
CA VAL A 139 1.85 -8.93 8.60
C VAL A 139 2.36 -7.51 8.38
N TRP A 140 3.57 -7.38 7.83
CA TRP A 140 4.15 -6.07 7.55
C TRP A 140 3.34 -5.25 6.54
N ILE A 141 2.81 -5.87 5.46
CA ILE A 141 1.91 -5.20 4.51
C ILE A 141 0.62 -4.76 5.20
N ALA A 142 0.03 -5.58 6.06
CA ALA A 142 -1.16 -5.21 6.81
C ALA A 142 -0.91 -4.01 7.74
N ASP A 143 0.18 -4.03 8.50
CA ASP A 143 0.58 -2.90 9.35
C ASP A 143 0.84 -1.64 8.51
N HIS A 144 1.48 -1.79 7.35
CA HIS A 144 1.78 -0.72 6.42
C HIS A 144 0.51 -0.04 5.89
N TYR A 145 -0.51 -0.83 5.55
CA TYR A 145 -1.84 -0.31 5.16
C TYR A 145 -2.50 0.48 6.28
N SER A 146 -2.54 -0.08 7.48
CA SER A 146 -3.14 0.56 8.65
C SER A 146 -2.45 1.88 8.99
N TRP A 147 -1.10 1.89 8.97
CA TRP A 147 -0.30 3.09 9.22
C TRP A 147 -0.59 4.19 8.21
N HIS A 148 -0.56 3.87 6.90
CA HIS A 148 -0.85 4.87 5.86
C HIS A 148 -2.31 5.31 5.83
N ALA A 149 -3.26 4.44 6.14
CA ALA A 149 -4.66 4.85 6.32
C ALA A 149 -4.82 5.91 7.42
N GLY A 150 -4.11 5.74 8.55
CA GLY A 150 -4.07 6.75 9.61
C GLY A 150 -3.47 8.08 9.16
N GLN A 151 -2.37 8.05 8.41
CA GLN A 151 -1.74 9.25 7.85
C GLN A 151 -2.64 9.96 6.82
N ILE A 152 -3.34 9.22 5.97
CA ILE A 152 -4.30 9.77 5.01
C ILE A 152 -5.43 10.49 5.74
N ARG A 153 -6.01 9.90 6.79
CA ARG A 153 -7.05 10.55 7.61
C ARG A 153 -6.56 11.86 8.21
N THR A 154 -5.32 11.90 8.71
CA THR A 154 -4.72 13.13 9.25
C THR A 154 -4.55 14.20 8.18
N LEU A 155 -4.08 13.84 6.98
CA LEU A 155 -3.93 14.77 5.86
C LEU A 155 -5.28 15.34 5.40
N ARG A 156 -6.33 14.51 5.39
CA ARG A 156 -7.70 14.93 5.07
C ARG A 156 -8.24 15.94 6.10
N ALA A 157 -8.03 15.68 7.38
CA ALA A 157 -8.43 16.63 8.42
C ALA A 157 -7.75 17.99 8.27
N HIS A 158 -6.45 18.01 7.90
CA HIS A 158 -5.74 19.27 7.59
C HIS A 158 -6.30 19.97 6.34
N TRP A 159 -6.63 19.21 5.30
CA TRP A 159 -7.27 19.76 4.10
C TRP A 159 -8.60 20.44 4.39
N GLU A 160 -9.47 19.78 5.16
CA GLU A 160 -10.76 20.32 5.58
C GLU A 160 -10.63 21.61 6.40
N GLN A 161 -9.65 21.67 7.32
CA GLN A 161 -9.37 22.87 8.11
C GLN A 161 -8.92 24.05 7.23
N LYS A 162 -8.14 23.81 6.18
CA LYS A 162 -7.64 24.87 5.30
C LYS A 162 -8.74 25.47 4.41
N ARG A 163 -9.83 24.77 4.20
CA ARG A 163 -10.97 25.23 3.36
C ARG A 163 -12.01 26.06 4.12
N LYS A 164 -11.92 26.10 5.43
CA LYS A 164 -12.75 26.95 6.31
C LYS A 164 -12.11 28.33 6.47
#